data_c9d454181a926e7d2fce9fa38904d0a3
#
_entry.id   c9d454181a926e7d2fce9fa38904d0a3
#
_cell.length_a   1.000
_cell.length_b   1.000
_cell.length_c   1.000
_cell.angle_alpha   90.00
_cell.angle_beta   90.00
_cell.angle_gamma   90.00
#
_symmetry.space_group_name_H-M   'P 1'
#
loop_
_entity.id
_entity.type
_entity.pdbx_description
1 polymer ?
#
loop_
_entity_poly.entity_id
_entity_poly.type
_entity_poly.pdbx_seq_one_letter_code
_entity_poly.pdbx_strand_id
1 'polypeptide(L)'
;MTGLALWDLLRRGLSGRQVVAKPAPARARRQTPQQDRYDALIDEMKRVWNVRIHKWRGSTSGCAWELRDRSGDVTRMIESPYPRGPISCAIFLHEVGHHAIGFAHQRLRCMEEHLAWEWSIREMRQRGFNVTDRVLRRREQAMRYAMSKALRRGLKRVPEELVQWLPDGARVGPAS
;
A
#
# COMPACT_ATOMS: atom_id res chain seq x y z
N MET A 1 76.42 -5.49 -5.70
CA MET A 1 75.35 -4.58 -5.28
C MET A 1 74.13 -4.90 -6.13
N THR A 2 73.27 -5.76 -5.62
CA THR A 2 72.10 -6.31 -6.32
C THR A 2 70.84 -5.64 -5.76
N GLY A 3 70.28 -4.71 -6.55
CA GLY A 3 69.02 -4.04 -6.22
C GLY A 3 67.85 -5.00 -6.35
N LEU A 4 67.16 -5.24 -5.25
CA LEU A 4 65.89 -5.91 -5.24
C LEU A 4 64.83 -5.00 -5.88
N ALA A 5 64.23 -5.47 -6.96
CA ALA A 5 63.27 -4.73 -7.72
C ALA A 5 61.96 -4.53 -6.90
N LEU A 6 61.44 -3.31 -6.93
CA LEU A 6 60.23 -2.86 -6.26
C LEU A 6 59.00 -3.76 -6.51
N TRP A 7 59.05 -4.57 -7.58
CA TRP A 7 57.98 -5.51 -7.97
C TRP A 7 57.85 -6.77 -7.08
N ASP A 8 58.89 -7.12 -6.33
CA ASP A 8 58.84 -8.29 -5.44
C ASP A 8 58.10 -8.00 -4.11
N LEU A 9 58.03 -6.71 -3.74
CA LEU A 9 57.29 -6.26 -2.56
C LEU A 9 55.77 -6.21 -2.82
N LEU A 10 55.35 -5.94 -4.06
CA LEU A 10 53.94 -5.90 -4.44
C LEU A 10 53.26 -7.28 -4.57
N ARG A 11 54.04 -8.33 -4.80
CA ARG A 11 53.53 -9.69 -4.92
C ARG A 11 53.20 -10.38 -3.57
N ARG A 12 53.73 -9.87 -2.47
CA ARG A 12 53.44 -10.44 -1.13
C ARG A 12 52.23 -9.88 -0.43
N GLY A 13 51.54 -8.84 -0.98
CA GLY A 13 50.39 -8.17 -0.38
C GLY A 13 49.01 -8.66 -0.80
N LEU A 14 48.86 -9.62 -1.71
CA LEU A 14 47.54 -10.00 -2.27
C LEU A 14 47.23 -11.50 -2.11
N SER A 15 47.38 -12.01 -0.90
CA SER A 15 46.91 -13.37 -0.58
C SER A 15 46.08 -13.34 0.71
N GLY A 16 44.97 -12.66 0.65
CA GLY A 16 43.94 -12.67 1.66
C GLY A 16 42.60 -12.53 1.01
N ARG A 17 42.25 -13.48 0.11
CA ARG A 17 40.87 -13.58 -0.38
C ARG A 17 40.02 -14.01 0.78
N GLN A 18 39.47 -13.04 1.54
CA GLN A 18 38.39 -13.32 2.45
C GLN A 18 37.26 -13.95 1.65
N VAL A 19 37.06 -15.24 1.84
CA VAL A 19 35.86 -15.93 1.40
C VAL A 19 34.74 -15.35 2.23
N VAL A 20 34.05 -14.32 1.68
CA VAL A 20 32.80 -13.83 2.25
C VAL A 20 31.84 -15.02 2.22
N ALA A 21 31.60 -15.60 3.37
CA ALA A 21 30.65 -16.70 3.52
C ALA A 21 29.31 -16.21 2.93
N LYS A 22 28.83 -16.95 1.92
CA LYS A 22 27.51 -16.71 1.32
C LYS A 22 26.51 -16.68 2.47
N PRO A 23 25.71 -15.61 2.62
CA PRO A 23 24.73 -15.56 3.72
C PRO A 23 23.88 -16.82 3.66
N ALA A 24 23.75 -17.49 4.78
CA ALA A 24 22.89 -18.67 4.91
C ALA A 24 21.52 -18.36 4.32
N PRO A 25 20.90 -19.30 3.57
CA PRO A 25 19.59 -19.05 2.97
C PRO A 25 18.63 -18.63 4.10
N ALA A 26 18.01 -17.46 3.92
CA ALA A 26 17.05 -16.93 4.87
C ALA A 26 16.08 -18.07 5.19
N ARG A 27 16.00 -18.46 6.47
CA ARG A 27 15.13 -19.53 6.96
C ARG A 27 13.77 -19.33 6.33
N ALA A 28 13.33 -20.28 5.49
CA ALA A 28 12.01 -20.25 4.88
C ALA A 28 10.99 -19.99 6.00
N ARG A 29 10.36 -18.82 5.95
CA ARG A 29 9.46 -18.38 7.01
C ARG A 29 8.31 -19.38 7.02
N ARG A 30 8.13 -20.12 8.10
CA ARG A 30 7.04 -21.09 8.25
C ARG A 30 5.75 -20.36 7.89
N GLN A 31 5.10 -20.79 6.82
CA GLN A 31 3.76 -20.33 6.48
C GLN A 31 2.84 -20.69 7.64
N THR A 32 2.04 -19.76 8.07
CA THR A 32 1.05 -19.98 9.12
C THR A 32 -0.32 -20.03 8.48
N PRO A 33 -1.30 -20.75 9.05
CA PRO A 33 -2.68 -20.75 8.52
C PRO A 33 -3.25 -19.34 8.31
N GLN A 34 -2.82 -18.40 9.14
CA GLN A 34 -3.21 -16.98 8.98
C GLN A 34 -2.59 -16.35 7.74
N GLN A 35 -1.32 -16.67 7.41
CA GLN A 35 -0.68 -16.16 6.19
C GLN A 35 -1.32 -16.77 4.95
N ASP A 36 -1.64 -18.06 4.97
CA ASP A 36 -2.32 -18.73 3.86
C ASP A 36 -3.68 -18.06 3.54
N ARG A 37 -4.41 -17.60 4.57
CA ARG A 37 -5.64 -16.82 4.36
C ARG A 37 -5.39 -15.47 3.68
N TYR A 38 -4.31 -14.76 4.03
CA TYR A 38 -3.96 -13.51 3.36
C TYR A 38 -3.51 -13.75 1.92
N ASP A 39 -2.78 -14.83 1.66
CA ASP A 39 -2.30 -15.18 0.32
C ASP A 39 -3.50 -15.56 -0.58
N ALA A 40 -4.44 -16.34 -0.08
CA ALA A 40 -5.69 -16.66 -0.76
C ALA A 40 -6.52 -15.40 -1.07
N LEU A 41 -6.59 -14.44 -0.14
CA LEU A 41 -7.25 -13.15 -0.36
C LEU A 41 -6.60 -12.38 -1.52
N ILE A 42 -5.24 -12.33 -1.57
CA ILE A 42 -4.53 -11.65 -2.64
C ILE A 42 -4.90 -12.25 -4.00
N ASP A 43 -4.87 -13.58 -4.11
CA ASP A 43 -5.16 -14.27 -5.37
C ASP A 43 -6.64 -14.10 -5.77
N GLU A 44 -7.55 -14.12 -4.81
CA GLU A 44 -8.97 -13.82 -5.07
C GLU A 44 -9.15 -12.39 -5.61
N MET A 45 -8.57 -11.39 -4.95
CA MET A 45 -8.70 -9.99 -5.37
C MET A 45 -8.10 -9.75 -6.75
N LYS A 46 -6.95 -10.34 -7.06
CA LYS A 46 -6.34 -10.30 -8.41
C LYS A 46 -7.28 -10.87 -9.46
N ARG A 47 -7.92 -11.98 -9.16
CA ARG A 47 -8.83 -12.66 -10.10
C ARG A 47 -10.15 -11.91 -10.26
N VAL A 48 -10.79 -11.51 -9.15
CA VAL A 48 -12.14 -10.90 -9.18
C VAL A 48 -12.11 -9.50 -9.76
N TRP A 49 -11.12 -8.69 -9.38
CA TRP A 49 -11.02 -7.28 -9.79
C TRP A 49 -10.05 -7.06 -10.95
N ASN A 50 -9.41 -8.12 -11.46
CA ASN A 50 -8.40 -8.05 -12.51
C ASN A 50 -7.30 -7.03 -12.19
N VAL A 51 -6.87 -6.97 -10.93
CA VAL A 51 -5.81 -6.06 -10.48
C VAL A 51 -4.45 -6.72 -10.57
N ARG A 52 -3.45 -5.95 -11.00
CA ARG A 52 -2.04 -6.36 -11.03
C ARG A 52 -1.27 -5.63 -9.93
N ILE A 53 -0.44 -6.37 -9.21
CA ILE A 53 0.45 -5.79 -8.22
C ILE A 53 1.68 -5.27 -8.93
N HIS A 54 1.86 -3.95 -8.96
CA HIS A 54 3.06 -3.33 -9.51
C HIS A 54 4.25 -3.53 -8.56
N LYS A 55 4.01 -3.28 -7.26
CA LYS A 55 5.05 -3.38 -6.25
C LYS A 55 4.46 -3.64 -4.87
N TRP A 56 5.11 -4.51 -4.09
CA TRP A 56 4.88 -4.61 -2.66
C TRP A 56 5.71 -3.56 -1.91
N ARG A 57 5.04 -2.67 -1.19
CA ARG A 57 5.67 -1.59 -0.42
C ARG A 57 6.12 -2.05 0.96
N GLY A 58 7.24 -1.52 1.44
CA GLY A 58 7.69 -1.70 2.81
C GLY A 58 7.01 -0.77 3.82
N SER A 59 6.25 0.23 3.35
CA SER A 59 5.54 1.21 4.17
C SER A 59 4.04 0.89 4.29
N THR A 60 3.34 1.56 5.21
CA THR A 60 1.89 1.46 5.38
C THR A 60 1.12 2.42 4.46
N SER A 61 1.57 2.56 3.22
CA SER A 61 0.94 3.36 2.19
C SER A 61 0.75 2.54 0.92
N GLY A 62 -0.24 2.89 0.11
CA GLY A 62 -0.48 2.28 -1.19
C GLY A 62 -0.86 3.32 -2.23
N CYS A 63 -1.12 2.88 -3.42
CA CYS A 63 -1.80 3.64 -4.47
C CYS A 63 -2.44 2.70 -5.49
N ALA A 64 -3.52 3.16 -6.10
CA ALA A 64 -4.24 2.49 -7.16
C ALA A 64 -4.34 3.42 -8.38
N TRP A 65 -4.18 2.84 -9.58
CA TRP A 65 -4.35 3.59 -10.85
C TRP A 65 -4.71 2.65 -11.99
N GLU A 66 -5.16 3.22 -13.07
CA GLU A 66 -5.42 2.53 -14.32
C GLU A 66 -4.43 2.96 -15.39
N LEU A 67 -3.94 1.99 -16.15
CA LEU A 67 -3.21 2.23 -17.38
C LEU A 67 -4.16 1.92 -18.55
N ARG A 68 -4.33 2.88 -19.44
CA ARG A 68 -5.08 2.67 -20.68
C ARG A 68 -4.10 2.67 -21.83
N ASP A 69 -4.09 1.60 -22.60
CA ASP A 69 -3.26 1.51 -23.79
C ASP A 69 -3.91 2.19 -25.01
N ARG A 70 -3.24 2.12 -26.16
CA ARG A 70 -3.72 2.75 -27.38
C ARG A 70 -4.97 2.07 -27.98
N SER A 71 -5.20 0.79 -27.67
CA SER A 71 -6.40 0.05 -28.06
C SER A 71 -7.61 0.37 -27.17
N GLY A 72 -7.38 1.03 -26.04
CA GLY A 72 -8.41 1.35 -25.05
C GLY A 72 -8.51 0.33 -23.91
N ASP A 73 -7.68 -0.71 -23.93
CA ASP A 73 -7.65 -1.73 -22.89
C ASP A 73 -7.14 -1.14 -21.57
N VAL A 74 -7.82 -1.49 -20.49
CA VAL A 74 -7.53 -0.97 -19.14
C VAL A 74 -6.83 -2.04 -18.30
N THR A 75 -5.63 -1.73 -17.85
CA THR A 75 -4.90 -2.50 -16.85
C THR A 75 -5.01 -1.81 -15.49
N ARG A 76 -5.58 -2.50 -14.51
CA ARG A 76 -5.74 -2.04 -13.12
C ARG A 76 -4.50 -2.36 -12.31
N MET A 77 -3.86 -1.36 -11.76
CA MET A 77 -2.59 -1.47 -11.06
C MET A 77 -2.72 -1.03 -9.61
N ILE A 78 -2.04 -1.73 -8.71
CA ILE A 78 -1.91 -1.29 -7.32
C ILE A 78 -0.47 -1.44 -6.82
N GLU A 79 -0.09 -0.58 -5.89
CA GLU A 79 1.02 -0.78 -4.97
C GLU A 79 0.48 -0.77 -3.55
N SER A 80 0.93 -1.69 -2.72
CA SER A 80 0.40 -1.88 -1.37
C SER A 80 1.43 -2.62 -0.50
N PRO A 81 1.38 -2.49 0.84
CA PRO A 81 2.09 -3.44 1.69
C PRO A 81 1.54 -4.85 1.47
N TYR A 82 2.43 -5.84 1.51
CA TYR A 82 2.02 -7.25 1.45
C TYR A 82 1.17 -7.60 2.70
N PRO A 83 -0.04 -8.15 2.55
CA PRO A 83 -0.90 -8.56 3.67
C PRO A 83 -0.22 -9.61 4.57
N ARG A 84 0.10 -9.21 5.80
CA ARG A 84 0.69 -10.07 6.85
C ARG A 84 0.05 -9.87 8.21
N GLY A 85 -0.91 -8.97 8.27
CA GLY A 85 -1.63 -8.59 9.47
C GLY A 85 -2.77 -7.64 9.15
N PRO A 86 -3.60 -7.29 10.14
CA PRO A 86 -4.83 -6.53 9.92
C PRO A 86 -4.61 -5.20 9.19
N ILE A 87 -3.57 -4.42 9.55
CA ILE A 87 -3.31 -3.11 8.91
C ILE A 87 -2.91 -3.28 7.44
N SER A 88 -1.96 -4.16 7.14
CA SER A 88 -1.53 -4.37 5.76
C SER A 88 -2.64 -4.98 4.89
N CYS A 89 -3.49 -5.82 5.48
CA CYS A 89 -4.69 -6.33 4.82
C CYS A 89 -5.68 -5.21 4.50
N ALA A 90 -5.97 -4.34 5.47
CA ALA A 90 -6.87 -3.20 5.27
C ALA A 90 -6.37 -2.25 4.18
N ILE A 91 -5.07 -1.95 4.15
CA ILE A 91 -4.48 -1.07 3.12
C ILE A 91 -4.53 -1.75 1.75
N PHE A 92 -4.19 -3.04 1.66
CA PHE A 92 -4.30 -3.79 0.42
C PHE A 92 -5.73 -3.76 -0.13
N LEU A 93 -6.72 -4.06 0.70
CA LEU A 93 -8.14 -3.99 0.32
C LEU A 93 -8.59 -2.57 -0.01
N HIS A 94 -8.05 -1.54 0.64
CA HIS A 94 -8.33 -0.15 0.30
C HIS A 94 -7.89 0.19 -1.14
N GLU A 95 -6.69 -0.24 -1.55
CA GLU A 95 -6.23 -0.03 -2.92
C GLU A 95 -7.05 -0.83 -3.95
N VAL A 96 -7.46 -2.05 -3.63
CA VAL A 96 -8.42 -2.80 -4.44
C VAL A 96 -9.77 -2.09 -4.46
N GLY A 97 -10.17 -1.50 -3.33
CA GLY A 97 -11.41 -0.75 -3.17
C GLY A 97 -11.55 0.41 -4.15
N HIS A 98 -10.47 1.12 -4.48
CA HIS A 98 -10.50 2.16 -5.51
C HIS A 98 -10.94 1.61 -6.88
N HIS A 99 -10.49 0.40 -7.24
CA HIS A 99 -10.95 -0.26 -8.47
C HIS A 99 -12.39 -0.78 -8.36
N ALA A 100 -12.80 -1.23 -7.17
CA ALA A 100 -14.13 -1.76 -6.94
C ALA A 100 -15.22 -0.67 -7.00
N ILE A 101 -14.93 0.52 -6.47
CA ILE A 101 -15.85 1.68 -6.53
C ILE A 101 -15.77 2.42 -7.87
N GLY A 102 -14.74 2.17 -8.67
CA GLY A 102 -14.43 2.85 -9.93
C GLY A 102 -13.89 4.27 -9.74
N PHE A 103 -13.02 4.70 -10.64
CA PHE A 103 -12.48 6.06 -10.68
C PHE A 103 -13.48 6.98 -11.40
N ALA A 104 -14.23 7.77 -10.64
CA ALA A 104 -15.19 8.72 -11.19
C ALA A 104 -14.59 10.13 -11.19
N HIS A 105 -14.25 10.69 -12.36
CA HIS A 105 -13.63 12.01 -12.50
C HIS A 105 -14.44 13.16 -11.86
N GLN A 106 -15.75 12.99 -11.70
CA GLN A 106 -16.64 13.96 -11.08
C GLN A 106 -16.75 13.82 -9.57
N ARG A 107 -16.22 12.76 -8.98
CA ARG A 107 -16.30 12.50 -7.55
C ARG A 107 -15.20 13.27 -6.82
N LEU A 108 -15.56 13.87 -5.67
CA LEU A 108 -14.58 14.45 -4.77
C LEU A 108 -13.56 13.38 -4.32
N ARG A 109 -12.27 13.69 -4.40
CA ARG A 109 -11.23 12.73 -4.01
C ARG A 109 -11.37 12.24 -2.56
N CYS A 110 -11.78 13.10 -1.63
CA CYS A 110 -12.04 12.70 -0.25
C CYS A 110 -13.23 11.74 -0.13
N MET A 111 -14.23 11.82 -1.03
CA MET A 111 -15.32 10.85 -1.10
C MET A 111 -14.84 9.50 -1.68
N GLU A 112 -13.96 9.51 -2.67
CA GLU A 112 -13.34 8.27 -3.16
C GLU A 112 -12.56 7.56 -2.06
N GLU A 113 -11.74 8.29 -1.30
CA GLU A 113 -11.02 7.74 -0.15
C GLU A 113 -11.99 7.14 0.88
N HIS A 114 -13.08 7.85 1.19
CA HIS A 114 -14.10 7.35 2.12
C HIS A 114 -14.72 6.04 1.64
N LEU A 115 -15.20 6.01 0.41
CA LEU A 115 -15.84 4.82 -0.15
C LEU A 115 -14.87 3.64 -0.26
N ALA A 116 -13.60 3.87 -0.63
CA ALA A 116 -12.59 2.83 -0.68
C ALA A 116 -12.29 2.24 0.71
N TRP A 117 -12.23 3.08 1.76
CA TRP A 117 -12.09 2.61 3.14
C TRP A 117 -13.33 1.85 3.62
N GLU A 118 -14.54 2.33 3.33
CA GLU A 118 -15.78 1.62 3.67
C GLU A 118 -15.81 0.24 3.01
N TRP A 119 -15.46 0.18 1.74
CA TRP A 119 -15.34 -1.07 1.01
C TRP A 119 -14.31 -2.01 1.67
N SER A 120 -13.12 -1.52 1.98
CA SER A 120 -12.06 -2.29 2.62
C SER A 120 -12.49 -2.90 3.95
N ILE A 121 -13.09 -2.10 4.84
CA ILE A 121 -13.56 -2.55 6.17
C ILE A 121 -14.68 -3.58 6.02
N ARG A 122 -15.62 -3.37 5.10
CA ARG A 122 -16.69 -4.32 4.81
C ARG A 122 -16.12 -5.66 4.34
N GLU A 123 -15.17 -5.65 3.39
CA GLU A 123 -14.53 -6.85 2.87
C GLU A 123 -13.76 -7.61 3.96
N MET A 124 -13.06 -6.90 4.84
CA MET A 124 -12.41 -7.54 5.99
C MET A 124 -13.43 -8.27 6.87
N ARG A 125 -14.54 -7.61 7.22
CA ARG A 125 -15.59 -8.20 8.07
C ARG A 125 -16.23 -9.40 7.42
N GLN A 126 -16.64 -9.29 6.17
CA GLN A 126 -17.31 -10.38 5.42
C GLN A 126 -16.45 -11.64 5.30
N ARG A 127 -15.11 -11.47 5.24
CA ARG A 127 -14.15 -12.58 5.16
C ARG A 127 -13.62 -13.03 6.51
N GLY A 128 -14.14 -12.49 7.62
CA GLY A 128 -13.71 -12.84 8.97
C GLY A 128 -12.25 -12.43 9.27
N PHE A 129 -11.75 -11.37 8.63
CA PHE A 129 -10.50 -10.73 9.03
C PHE A 129 -10.74 -9.76 10.18
N ASN A 130 -9.79 -9.69 11.10
CA ASN A 130 -9.93 -8.87 12.30
C ASN A 130 -9.76 -7.37 11.96
N VAL A 131 -10.83 -6.60 12.15
CA VAL A 131 -10.84 -5.15 12.10
C VAL A 131 -10.48 -4.61 13.47
N THR A 132 -9.19 -4.41 13.72
CA THR A 132 -8.67 -3.93 15.01
C THR A 132 -8.83 -2.41 15.14
N ASP A 133 -8.75 -1.89 16.39
CA ASP A 133 -8.69 -0.43 16.64
C ASP A 133 -7.56 0.26 15.89
N ARG A 134 -6.43 -0.44 15.66
CA ARG A 134 -5.32 0.11 14.86
C ARG A 134 -5.72 0.30 13.40
N VAL A 135 -6.55 -0.59 12.84
CA VAL A 135 -7.10 -0.44 11.48
C VAL A 135 -8.04 0.76 11.44
N LEU A 136 -8.94 0.89 12.40
CA LEU A 136 -9.89 2.01 12.48
C LEU A 136 -9.16 3.35 12.65
N ARG A 137 -8.17 3.42 13.52
CA ARG A 137 -7.31 4.62 13.65
C ARG A 137 -6.56 4.95 12.37
N ARG A 138 -6.05 3.94 11.64
CA ARG A 138 -5.38 4.16 10.35
C ARG A 138 -6.33 4.76 9.30
N ARG A 139 -7.57 4.25 9.22
CA ARG A 139 -8.64 4.83 8.40
C ARG A 139 -8.91 6.27 8.80
N GLU A 140 -9.12 6.54 10.08
CA GLU A 140 -9.38 7.88 10.60
C GLU A 140 -8.27 8.87 10.20
N GLN A 141 -7.02 8.51 10.40
CA GLN A 141 -5.88 9.33 9.99
C GLN A 141 -5.87 9.62 8.48
N ALA A 142 -6.16 8.61 7.65
CA ALA A 142 -6.23 8.76 6.21
C ALA A 142 -7.37 9.72 5.80
N MET A 143 -8.54 9.58 6.44
CA MET A 143 -9.70 10.41 6.16
C MET A 143 -9.52 11.85 6.61
N ARG A 144 -8.99 12.09 7.80
CA ARG A 144 -8.64 13.44 8.30
C ARG A 144 -7.62 14.13 7.38
N TYR A 145 -6.62 13.38 6.89
CA TYR A 145 -5.67 13.89 5.90
C TYR A 145 -6.34 14.25 4.58
N ALA A 146 -7.20 13.36 4.04
CA ALA A 146 -7.92 13.60 2.80
C ALA A 146 -8.83 14.84 2.89
N MET A 147 -9.54 15.00 4.01
CA MET A 147 -10.38 16.17 4.28
C MET A 147 -9.57 17.46 4.40
N SER A 148 -8.49 17.46 5.18
CA SER A 148 -7.60 18.61 5.29
C SER A 148 -7.04 19.03 3.92
N LYS A 149 -6.71 18.07 3.06
CA LYS A 149 -6.26 18.33 1.70
C LYS A 149 -7.37 18.92 0.81
N ALA A 150 -8.59 18.39 0.94
CA ALA A 150 -9.74 18.89 0.19
C ALA A 150 -10.09 20.34 0.58
N LEU A 151 -10.10 20.66 1.87
CA LEU A 151 -10.33 22.03 2.38
C LEU A 151 -9.27 23.00 1.87
N ARG A 152 -7.98 22.65 1.94
CA ARG A 152 -6.89 23.49 1.37
C ARG A 152 -7.02 23.71 -0.14
N ARG A 153 -7.71 22.82 -0.87
CA ARG A 153 -8.00 22.94 -2.29
C ARG A 153 -9.32 23.67 -2.58
N GLY A 154 -9.94 24.24 -1.56
CA GLY A 154 -11.13 25.09 -1.72
C GLY A 154 -12.46 24.36 -1.63
N LEU A 155 -12.52 23.17 -1.05
CA LEU A 155 -13.80 22.51 -0.76
C LEU A 155 -14.62 23.38 0.21
N LYS A 156 -15.77 23.88 -0.25
CA LYS A 156 -16.65 24.77 0.53
C LYS A 156 -17.86 24.06 1.11
N ARG A 157 -18.32 22.99 0.44
CA ARG A 157 -19.50 22.20 0.86
C ARG A 157 -19.03 20.77 1.09
N VAL A 158 -19.32 20.24 2.25
CA VAL A 158 -18.89 18.90 2.67
C VAL A 158 -20.09 17.97 2.66
N PRO A 159 -20.04 16.84 1.93
CA PRO A 159 -21.05 15.80 2.01
C PRO A 159 -21.24 15.31 3.45
N GLU A 160 -22.46 14.95 3.80
CA GLU A 160 -22.82 14.55 5.17
C GLU A 160 -21.94 13.40 5.70
N GLU A 161 -21.65 12.44 4.83
CA GLU A 161 -20.86 11.25 5.16
C GLU A 161 -19.41 11.61 5.57
N LEU A 162 -18.93 12.78 5.14
CA LEU A 162 -17.56 13.25 5.39
C LEU A 162 -17.45 14.19 6.58
N VAL A 163 -18.56 14.69 7.13
CA VAL A 163 -18.57 15.65 8.25
C VAL A 163 -17.79 15.14 9.45
N GLN A 164 -17.92 13.86 9.77
CA GLN A 164 -17.23 13.21 10.88
C GLN A 164 -15.68 13.26 10.77
N TRP A 165 -15.14 13.51 9.57
CA TRP A 165 -13.70 13.55 9.29
C TRP A 165 -13.14 14.97 9.23
N LEU A 166 -13.96 15.97 9.49
CA LEU A 166 -13.51 17.36 9.52
C LEU A 166 -12.48 17.57 10.62
N PRO A 167 -11.42 18.34 10.35
CA PRO A 167 -10.55 18.81 11.43
C PRO A 167 -11.30 19.72 12.38
N ASP A 168 -10.89 19.74 13.65
CA ASP A 168 -11.50 20.57 14.69
C ASP A 168 -11.46 22.04 14.29
N GLY A 169 -12.59 22.73 14.44
CA GLY A 169 -12.74 24.16 14.09
C GLY A 169 -12.90 24.45 12.60
N ALA A 170 -13.03 23.46 11.73
CA ALA A 170 -13.30 23.69 10.32
C ALA A 170 -14.68 24.37 10.13
N ARG A 171 -14.70 25.52 9.48
CA ARG A 171 -15.94 26.24 9.10
C ARG A 171 -16.30 25.86 7.68
N VAL A 172 -17.30 25.02 7.50
CA VAL A 172 -17.84 24.59 6.20
C VAL A 172 -19.36 24.66 6.23
N GLY A 173 -19.97 25.04 5.12
CA GLY A 173 -21.42 24.99 4.97
C GLY A 173 -21.90 23.55 4.75
N PRO A 174 -23.16 23.22 5.15
CA PRO A 174 -23.76 21.95 4.80
C PRO A 174 -23.87 21.80 3.27
N ALA A 175 -23.77 20.58 2.78
CA ALA A 175 -24.17 20.26 1.41
C ALA A 175 -25.69 20.33 1.36
N SER A 176 -26.22 21.23 0.54
CA SER A 176 -27.66 21.25 0.17
C SER A 176 -27.92 20.25 -0.93
#